data_1b4926826e1edb58307bf2695a7c6a9a
#
_entry.id   1b4926826e1edb58307bf2695a7c6a9a
#
_cell.length_a   1.000
_cell.length_b   1.000
_cell.length_c   1.000
_cell.angle_alpha   90.00
_cell.angle_beta   90.00
_cell.angle_gamma   90.00
#
_symmetry.space_group_name_H-M   'P 1'
#
loop_
_entity.id
_entity.type
_entity.pdbx_description
1 polymer ?
#
loop_
_entity_poly.entity_id
_entity_poly.type
_entity_poly.pdbx_seq_one_letter_code
_entity_poly.pdbx_strand_id
1 'polypeptide(L)'
;MCAAIIDTQDLEKIREELRPLRLPGQVKLHWTDERNSRRRKIVDTLSEIDSMQAIITHQSEVSKKTERHRRKCLEQMYFELSEMHVHNVTLESRQEAQNRRDVAHIVALQGQGQSAGIRLRHVRGGDDPLLWIPDAVLGALNSVHLGEEQYWEKLHEKVVLNRPTPDSL
;
A
#
# COMPACT_ATOMS: atom_id res chain seq x y z
N MET A 1 5.70 -4.17 0.70
CA MET A 1 4.36 -3.80 0.15
C MET A 1 3.48 -3.34 1.28
N CYS A 2 2.62 -2.35 1.08
CA CYS A 2 1.68 -1.86 2.09
C CYS A 2 0.27 -1.82 1.51
N ALA A 3 -0.73 -2.09 2.35
CA ALA A 3 -2.13 -1.85 2.08
C ALA A 3 -2.71 -0.93 3.15
N ALA A 4 -3.51 0.06 2.73
CA ALA A 4 -4.38 0.82 3.62
C ALA A 4 -5.75 0.14 3.65
N ILE A 5 -6.23 -0.20 4.83
CA ILE A 5 -7.51 -0.83 5.07
C ILE A 5 -8.45 0.24 5.63
N ILE A 6 -9.55 0.47 4.95
CA ILE A 6 -10.47 1.58 5.23
C ILE A 6 -11.90 1.03 5.16
N ASP A 7 -12.73 1.43 6.11
CA ASP A 7 -14.16 1.12 6.05
C ASP A 7 -14.80 1.77 4.82
N THR A 8 -15.71 1.05 4.19
CA THR A 8 -16.37 1.51 2.96
C THR A 8 -17.13 2.84 3.15
N GLN A 9 -17.67 3.06 4.34
CA GLN A 9 -18.40 4.29 4.68
C GLN A 9 -17.51 5.53 4.77
N ASP A 10 -16.20 5.36 5.04
CA ASP A 10 -15.26 6.46 5.25
C ASP A 10 -14.48 6.83 3.98
N LEU A 11 -14.59 6.05 2.90
CA LEU A 11 -13.79 6.22 1.68
C LEU A 11 -13.85 7.64 1.09
N GLU A 12 -15.05 8.22 0.95
CA GLU A 12 -15.18 9.56 0.34
C GLU A 12 -14.66 10.66 1.28
N LYS A 13 -14.96 10.57 2.56
CA LYS A 13 -14.43 11.49 3.57
C LYS A 13 -12.90 11.52 3.52
N ILE A 14 -12.27 10.35 3.54
CA ILE A 14 -10.81 10.25 3.50
C ILE A 14 -10.25 10.76 2.17
N ARG A 15 -10.91 10.51 1.03
CA ARG A 15 -10.50 11.11 -0.25
C ARG A 15 -10.49 12.64 -0.21
N GLU A 16 -11.51 13.24 0.40
CA GLU A 16 -11.59 14.70 0.55
C GLU A 16 -10.48 15.25 1.44
N GLU A 17 -10.13 14.57 2.53
CA GLU A 17 -9.03 14.92 3.42
C GLU A 17 -7.65 14.82 2.74
N LEU A 18 -7.48 13.85 1.83
CA LEU A 18 -6.22 13.64 1.12
C LEU A 18 -6.01 14.56 -0.10
N ARG A 19 -7.08 14.94 -0.82
CA ARG A 19 -6.96 15.77 -2.03
C ARG A 19 -6.13 17.04 -1.85
N PRO A 20 -6.23 17.80 -0.73
CA PRO A 20 -5.41 18.99 -0.50
C PRO A 20 -3.91 18.72 -0.32
N LEU A 21 -3.52 17.47 -0.13
CA LEU A 21 -2.11 17.10 -0.04
C LEU A 21 -1.40 17.13 -1.41
N ARG A 22 -2.14 17.05 -2.50
CA ARG A 22 -1.58 17.15 -3.85
C ARG A 22 -1.35 18.61 -4.22
N LEU A 23 -0.15 18.95 -4.64
CA LEU A 23 0.17 20.31 -5.12
C LEU A 23 -0.37 20.54 -6.54
N PRO A 24 -0.65 21.82 -6.90
CA PRO A 24 -0.96 22.17 -8.29
C PRO A 24 0.12 21.66 -9.24
N GLY A 25 -0.28 21.01 -10.32
CA GLY A 25 0.64 20.43 -11.31
C GLY A 25 1.18 19.03 -10.99
N GLN A 26 1.02 18.52 -9.78
CA GLN A 26 1.33 17.13 -9.48
C GLN A 26 0.24 16.20 -10.04
N VAL A 27 0.65 15.09 -10.67
CA VAL A 27 -0.27 14.02 -11.08
C VAL A 27 -0.77 13.24 -9.88
N LYS A 28 0.16 12.89 -8.96
CA LYS A 28 -0.11 12.21 -7.70
C LYS A 28 0.89 12.67 -6.63
N LEU A 29 0.55 12.43 -5.37
CA LEU A 29 1.53 12.52 -4.30
C LEU A 29 2.48 11.32 -4.39
N HIS A 30 3.78 11.57 -4.27
CA HIS A 30 4.80 10.53 -4.21
C HIS A 30 5.85 10.89 -3.15
N TRP A 31 5.99 10.04 -2.13
CA TRP A 31 6.81 10.32 -0.95
C TRP A 31 8.24 10.78 -1.27
N THR A 32 8.88 10.14 -2.23
CA THR A 32 10.27 10.45 -2.59
C THR A 32 10.45 11.83 -3.20
N ASP A 33 9.40 12.40 -3.79
CA ASP A 33 9.43 13.72 -4.43
C ASP A 33 9.15 14.84 -3.43
N GLU A 34 8.72 14.49 -2.20
CA GLU A 34 8.30 15.46 -1.20
C GLU A 34 9.46 15.90 -0.30
N ARG A 35 9.49 17.21 0.01
CA ARG A 35 10.42 17.80 0.98
C ARG A 35 9.99 17.52 2.42
N ASN A 36 10.91 17.62 3.38
CA ASN A 36 10.67 17.31 4.79
C ASN A 36 9.46 18.04 5.41
N SER A 37 9.23 19.32 5.07
CA SER A 37 8.06 20.06 5.54
C SER A 37 6.74 19.48 5.01
N ARG A 38 6.75 19.00 3.77
CA ARG A 38 5.62 18.35 3.14
C ARG A 38 5.37 16.96 3.71
N ARG A 39 6.44 16.17 3.90
CA ARG A 39 6.37 14.85 4.54
C ARG A 39 5.75 14.93 5.91
N ARG A 40 6.13 15.94 6.73
CA ARG A 40 5.48 16.19 8.03
C ARG A 40 3.99 16.42 7.88
N LYS A 41 3.55 17.32 6.99
CA LYS A 41 2.13 17.58 6.75
C LYS A 41 1.38 16.32 6.29
N ILE A 42 1.98 15.51 5.41
CA ILE A 42 1.40 14.25 4.93
C ILE A 42 1.20 13.30 6.10
N VAL A 43 2.25 13.09 6.89
CA VAL A 43 2.20 12.19 8.06
C VAL A 43 1.20 12.67 9.10
N ASP A 44 1.15 13.98 9.39
CA ASP A 44 0.16 14.57 10.31
C ASP A 44 -1.27 14.28 9.82
N THR A 45 -1.55 14.50 8.53
CA THR A 45 -2.86 14.14 7.95
C THR A 45 -3.15 12.65 8.05
N LEU A 46 -2.18 11.78 7.71
CA LEU A 46 -2.37 10.33 7.75
C LEU A 46 -2.54 9.79 9.17
N SER A 47 -1.97 10.43 10.18
CA SER A 47 -2.15 10.05 11.58
C SER A 47 -3.58 10.31 12.09
N GLU A 48 -4.28 11.29 11.51
CA GLU A 48 -5.67 11.67 11.85
C GLU A 48 -6.72 10.80 11.12
N ILE A 49 -6.39 10.26 9.95
CA ILE A 49 -7.30 9.46 9.11
C ILE A 49 -7.61 8.12 9.77
N ASP A 50 -8.89 7.71 9.76
CA ASP A 50 -9.31 6.40 10.24
C ASP A 50 -8.99 5.33 9.19
N SER A 51 -7.78 4.78 9.29
CA SER A 51 -7.27 3.71 8.42
C SER A 51 -6.29 2.82 9.17
N MET A 52 -6.34 1.52 8.90
CA MET A 52 -5.36 0.55 9.36
C MET A 52 -4.36 0.23 8.25
N GLN A 53 -3.14 -0.15 8.62
CA GLN A 53 -2.09 -0.46 7.65
C GLN A 53 -1.63 -1.91 7.81
N ALA A 54 -1.52 -2.62 6.70
CA ALA A 54 -0.89 -3.93 6.63
C ALA A 54 0.38 -3.84 5.78
N ILE A 55 1.50 -4.33 6.31
CA ILE A 55 2.80 -4.29 5.64
C ILE A 55 3.31 -5.72 5.45
N ILE A 56 3.66 -6.07 4.21
CA ILE A 56 4.34 -7.31 3.87
C ILE A 56 5.71 -6.97 3.29
N THR A 57 6.75 -7.57 3.84
CA THR A 57 8.14 -7.41 3.39
C THR A 57 8.66 -8.69 2.74
N HIS A 58 9.64 -8.57 1.89
CA HIS A 58 10.39 -9.69 1.33
C HIS A 58 11.85 -9.28 1.16
N GLN A 59 12.73 -9.96 1.86
CA GLN A 59 14.17 -9.80 1.73
C GLN A 59 14.75 -10.97 0.93
N SER A 60 15.68 -10.68 0.04
CA SER A 60 16.33 -11.70 -0.80
C SER A 60 17.71 -11.19 -1.23
N GLU A 61 18.69 -12.08 -1.29
CA GLU A 61 20.02 -11.77 -1.82
C GLU A 61 20.02 -11.41 -3.31
N VAL A 62 18.97 -11.81 -4.05
CA VAL A 62 18.88 -11.62 -5.51
C VAL A 62 18.03 -10.40 -5.86
N SER A 63 18.67 -9.26 -6.05
CA SER A 63 18.01 -7.98 -6.39
C SER A 63 17.29 -7.94 -7.76
N LYS A 64 17.64 -8.85 -8.70
CA LYS A 64 17.15 -8.79 -10.10
C LYS A 64 15.75 -9.39 -10.33
N LYS A 65 15.07 -9.91 -9.29
CA LYS A 65 13.75 -10.60 -9.44
C LYS A 65 12.60 -9.82 -8.84
N THR A 66 12.53 -8.52 -9.05
CA THR A 66 11.54 -7.61 -8.44
C THR A 66 10.09 -8.04 -8.65
N GLU A 67 9.70 -8.49 -9.85
CA GLU A 67 8.34 -8.97 -10.11
C GLU A 67 8.02 -10.28 -9.37
N ARG A 68 8.99 -11.18 -9.20
CA ARG A 68 8.81 -12.39 -8.38
C ARG A 68 8.61 -12.03 -6.91
N HIS A 69 9.43 -11.12 -6.38
CA HIS A 69 9.32 -10.66 -4.98
C HIS A 69 7.99 -9.93 -4.75
N ARG A 70 7.59 -9.06 -5.69
CA ARG A 70 6.29 -8.39 -5.64
C ARG A 70 5.14 -9.41 -5.62
N ARG A 71 5.19 -10.44 -6.46
CA ARG A 71 4.18 -11.49 -6.50
C ARG A 71 4.06 -12.24 -5.16
N LYS A 72 5.16 -12.57 -4.51
CA LYS A 72 5.16 -13.19 -3.17
C LYS A 72 4.52 -12.26 -2.12
N CYS A 73 4.87 -10.97 -2.15
CA CYS A 73 4.25 -10.00 -1.26
C CYS A 73 2.74 -9.85 -1.51
N LEU A 74 2.30 -9.89 -2.78
CA LEU A 74 0.88 -9.84 -3.12
C LEU A 74 0.14 -11.08 -2.63
N GLU A 75 0.71 -12.27 -2.82
CA GLU A 75 0.14 -13.54 -2.38
C GLU A 75 -0.09 -13.52 -0.86
N GLN A 76 0.95 -13.17 -0.09
CA GLN A 76 0.81 -13.04 1.36
C GLN A 76 -0.19 -11.93 1.75
N MET A 77 -0.16 -10.80 1.06
CA MET A 77 -1.10 -9.70 1.33
C MET A 77 -2.56 -10.13 1.08
N TYR A 78 -2.83 -10.85 -0.01
CA TYR A 78 -4.17 -11.35 -0.30
C TYR A 78 -4.65 -12.34 0.76
N PHE A 79 -3.76 -13.22 1.23
CA PHE A 79 -4.06 -14.14 2.32
C PHE A 79 -4.47 -13.35 3.59
N GLU A 80 -3.64 -12.42 4.05
CA GLU A 80 -3.90 -11.63 5.26
C GLU A 80 -5.18 -10.79 5.14
N LEU A 81 -5.41 -10.15 3.99
CA LEU A 81 -6.62 -9.37 3.75
C LEU A 81 -7.88 -10.25 3.76
N SER A 82 -7.79 -11.48 3.24
CA SER A 82 -8.88 -12.44 3.26
C SER A 82 -9.24 -12.86 4.69
N GLU A 83 -8.23 -13.11 5.53
CA GLU A 83 -8.42 -13.41 6.96
C GLU A 83 -9.04 -12.22 7.73
N MET A 84 -8.76 -11.00 7.30
CA MET A 84 -9.37 -9.78 7.82
C MET A 84 -10.76 -9.47 7.22
N HIS A 85 -11.33 -10.36 6.40
CA HIS A 85 -12.59 -10.16 5.69
C HIS A 85 -12.60 -8.94 4.76
N VAL A 86 -11.44 -8.54 4.25
CA VAL A 86 -11.30 -7.48 3.24
C VAL A 86 -11.43 -8.08 1.85
N HIS A 87 -12.51 -7.75 1.15
CA HIS A 87 -12.82 -8.37 -0.15
C HIS A 87 -12.57 -7.44 -1.35
N ASN A 88 -12.52 -6.12 -1.15
CA ASN A 88 -12.31 -5.19 -2.25
C ASN A 88 -10.88 -4.64 -2.19
N VAL A 89 -10.05 -5.01 -3.16
CA VAL A 89 -8.65 -4.60 -3.23
C VAL A 89 -8.43 -3.73 -4.47
N THR A 90 -7.86 -2.54 -4.26
CA THR A 90 -7.46 -1.63 -5.32
C THR A 90 -5.95 -1.55 -5.37
N LEU A 91 -5.35 -1.86 -6.50
CA LEU A 91 -3.93 -1.67 -6.76
C LEU A 91 -3.70 -0.43 -7.63
N GLU A 92 -2.57 0.24 -7.42
CA GLU A 92 -2.14 1.26 -8.36
C GLU A 92 -1.85 0.62 -9.72
N SER A 93 -2.44 1.20 -10.77
CA SER A 93 -2.28 0.75 -12.14
C SER A 93 -0.83 0.93 -12.60
N ARG A 94 -0.31 -0.09 -13.23
CA ARG A 94 1.00 -0.12 -13.90
C ARG A 94 0.81 -0.27 -15.41
N GLN A 95 1.77 -0.83 -16.12
CA GLN A 95 1.59 -1.21 -17.52
C GLN A 95 0.51 -2.30 -17.64
N GLU A 96 -0.25 -2.27 -18.71
CA GLU A 96 -1.39 -3.18 -18.90
C GLU A 96 -1.01 -4.68 -18.78
N ALA A 97 0.15 -5.07 -19.32
CA ALA A 97 0.64 -6.44 -19.20
C ALA A 97 0.94 -6.84 -17.74
N GLN A 98 1.37 -5.89 -16.90
CA GLN A 98 1.61 -6.12 -15.48
C GLN A 98 0.30 -6.21 -14.70
N ASN A 99 -0.68 -5.34 -15.00
CA ASN A 99 -2.02 -5.41 -14.42
C ASN A 99 -2.71 -6.74 -14.73
N ARG A 100 -2.60 -7.21 -15.97
CA ARG A 100 -3.13 -8.54 -16.38
C ARG A 100 -2.48 -9.68 -15.59
N ARG A 101 -1.17 -9.60 -15.31
CA ARG A 101 -0.48 -10.62 -14.48
C ARG A 101 -0.97 -10.60 -13.03
N ASP A 102 -1.24 -9.43 -12.45
CA ASP A 102 -1.80 -9.33 -11.10
C ASP A 102 -3.18 -10.00 -11.04
N VAL A 103 -4.05 -9.74 -12.04
CA VAL A 103 -5.37 -10.39 -12.13
C VAL A 103 -5.25 -11.90 -12.31
N ALA A 104 -4.39 -12.37 -13.23
CA ALA A 104 -4.17 -13.79 -13.43
C ALA A 104 -3.65 -14.49 -12.17
N HIS A 105 -2.82 -13.81 -11.39
CA HIS A 105 -2.29 -14.33 -10.13
C HIS A 105 -3.40 -14.54 -9.08
N ILE A 106 -4.24 -13.54 -8.82
CA ILE A 106 -5.34 -13.69 -7.84
C ILE A 106 -6.34 -14.76 -8.28
N VAL A 107 -6.65 -14.83 -9.57
CA VAL A 107 -7.54 -15.87 -10.11
C VAL A 107 -6.95 -17.28 -9.89
N ALA A 108 -5.65 -17.45 -10.10
CA ALA A 108 -4.98 -18.74 -9.85
C ALA A 108 -5.01 -19.13 -8.36
N LEU A 109 -4.83 -18.17 -7.44
CA LEU A 109 -4.92 -18.41 -5.99
C LEU A 109 -6.35 -18.79 -5.59
N GLN A 110 -7.35 -18.14 -6.14
CA GLN A 110 -8.76 -18.45 -5.90
C GLN A 110 -9.12 -19.84 -6.41
N GLY A 111 -8.59 -20.24 -7.57
CA GLY A 111 -8.74 -21.60 -8.11
C GLY A 111 -8.11 -22.69 -7.23
N GLN A 112 -7.17 -22.32 -6.35
CA GLN A 112 -6.57 -23.20 -5.34
C GLN A 112 -7.28 -23.12 -3.97
N GLY A 113 -8.40 -22.42 -3.89
CA GLY A 113 -9.15 -22.22 -2.65
C GLY A 113 -8.56 -21.16 -1.70
N GLN A 114 -7.58 -20.38 -2.19
CA GLN A 114 -6.95 -19.29 -1.43
C GLN A 114 -7.56 -17.93 -1.77
N SER A 115 -7.54 -17.00 -0.83
CA SER A 115 -7.98 -15.61 -1.05
C SER A 115 -9.40 -15.51 -1.66
N ALA A 116 -10.29 -16.39 -1.22
CA ALA A 116 -11.66 -16.48 -1.72
C ALA A 116 -12.40 -15.15 -1.50
N GLY A 117 -13.13 -14.71 -2.53
CA GLY A 117 -13.95 -13.50 -2.48
C GLY A 117 -13.21 -12.18 -2.70
N ILE A 118 -11.89 -12.15 -2.82
CA ILE A 118 -11.16 -10.92 -3.17
C ILE A 118 -11.52 -10.49 -4.59
N ARG A 119 -11.94 -9.22 -4.71
CA ARG A 119 -12.19 -8.53 -5.98
C ARG A 119 -11.08 -7.52 -6.21
N LEU A 120 -10.29 -7.73 -7.25
CA LEU A 120 -9.15 -6.89 -7.58
C LEU A 120 -9.51 -5.90 -8.68
N ARG A 121 -9.16 -4.63 -8.48
CA ARG A 121 -9.20 -3.60 -9.51
C ARG A 121 -7.89 -2.81 -9.56
N HIS A 122 -7.62 -2.18 -10.70
CA HIS A 122 -6.50 -1.28 -10.88
C HIS A 122 -7.01 0.14 -11.14
N VAL A 123 -6.41 1.14 -10.48
CA VAL A 123 -6.73 2.56 -10.63
C VAL A 123 -5.42 3.34 -10.76
N ARG A 124 -5.40 4.39 -11.57
CA ARG A 124 -4.22 5.25 -11.67
C ARG A 124 -4.00 6.01 -10.37
N GLY A 125 -2.75 6.16 -9.95
CA GLY A 125 -2.41 6.83 -8.70
C GLY A 125 -2.85 8.30 -8.63
N GLY A 126 -3.05 8.96 -9.79
CA GLY A 126 -3.59 10.31 -9.86
C GLY A 126 -5.11 10.40 -9.72
N ASP A 127 -5.82 9.28 -9.94
CA ASP A 127 -7.29 9.25 -9.98
C ASP A 127 -7.90 8.91 -8.60
N ASP A 128 -7.14 8.24 -7.72
CA ASP A 128 -7.61 7.91 -6.37
C ASP A 128 -6.56 8.24 -5.30
N PRO A 129 -6.80 9.28 -4.46
CA PRO A 129 -5.85 9.69 -3.43
C PRO A 129 -5.64 8.63 -2.34
N LEU A 130 -6.53 7.65 -2.17
CA LEU A 130 -6.34 6.55 -1.23
C LEU A 130 -5.08 5.73 -1.54
N LEU A 131 -4.65 5.69 -2.79
CA LEU A 131 -3.42 5.02 -3.21
C LEU A 131 -2.14 5.73 -2.73
N TRP A 132 -2.24 6.98 -2.26
CA TRP A 132 -1.09 7.71 -1.72
C TRP A 132 -0.75 7.28 -0.29
N ILE A 133 -1.72 6.75 0.45
CA ILE A 133 -1.50 6.29 1.84
C ILE A 133 -0.42 5.21 1.91
N PRO A 134 -0.52 4.08 1.18
CA PRO A 134 0.51 3.04 1.22
C PRO A 134 1.90 3.52 0.79
N ASP A 135 1.99 4.44 -0.18
CA ASP A 135 3.26 5.02 -0.63
C ASP A 135 3.92 5.84 0.49
N ALA A 136 3.13 6.70 1.16
CA ALA A 136 3.62 7.53 2.25
C ALA A 136 4.00 6.70 3.49
N VAL A 137 3.22 5.66 3.83
CA VAL A 137 3.53 4.75 4.96
C VAL A 137 4.83 3.99 4.72
N LEU A 138 5.02 3.43 3.51
CA LEU A 138 6.29 2.77 3.17
C LEU A 138 7.44 3.77 3.10
N GLY A 139 7.20 4.97 2.64
CA GLY A 139 8.17 6.05 2.64
C GLY A 139 8.62 6.42 4.04
N ALA A 140 7.69 6.57 4.98
CA ALA A 140 7.98 6.83 6.39
C ALA A 140 8.77 5.68 7.03
N LEU A 141 8.39 4.43 6.77
CA LEU A 141 9.12 3.25 7.25
C LEU A 141 10.55 3.23 6.70
N ASN A 142 10.74 3.48 5.40
CA ASN A 142 12.06 3.51 4.79
C ASN A 142 12.92 4.68 5.31
N SER A 143 12.31 5.79 5.72
CA SER A 143 13.02 6.94 6.30
C SER A 143 13.71 6.62 7.62
N VAL A 144 13.26 5.62 8.37
CA VAL A 144 13.93 5.11 9.58
C VAL A 144 15.36 4.67 9.26
N HIS A 145 15.59 3.98 8.13
CA HIS A 145 16.92 3.55 7.71
C HIS A 145 17.83 4.72 7.33
N LEU A 146 17.28 5.91 7.14
CA LEU A 146 18.00 7.15 6.86
C LEU A 146 18.17 8.03 8.11
N GLY A 147 17.74 7.55 9.29
CA GLY A 147 17.80 8.30 10.55
C GLY A 147 16.67 9.33 10.71
N GLU A 148 15.62 9.24 9.90
CA GLU A 148 14.44 10.12 9.96
C GLU A 148 13.25 9.38 10.60
N GLU A 149 13.36 9.02 11.89
CA GLU A 149 12.37 8.19 12.61
C GLU A 149 11.05 8.91 12.87
N GLN A 150 11.05 10.26 12.95
CA GLN A 150 9.92 11.10 13.31
C GLN A 150 8.66 10.88 12.44
N TYR A 151 8.80 10.39 11.22
CA TYR A 151 7.67 10.10 10.34
C TYR A 151 7.01 8.78 10.70
N TRP A 152 7.83 7.77 11.00
CA TRP A 152 7.36 6.45 11.38
C TRP A 152 6.73 6.44 12.76
N GLU A 153 7.29 7.18 13.72
CA GLU A 153 6.78 7.31 15.10
C GLU A 153 5.31 7.74 15.15
N LYS A 154 4.84 8.53 14.16
CA LYS A 154 3.45 8.96 14.07
C LYS A 154 2.51 7.96 13.39
N LEU A 155 3.03 7.05 12.58
CA LEU A 155 2.23 6.15 11.75
C LEU A 155 2.24 4.69 12.24
N HIS A 156 3.24 4.30 13.02
CA HIS A 156 3.43 2.90 13.41
C HIS A 156 2.25 2.32 14.20
N GLU A 157 1.56 3.12 15.01
CA GLU A 157 0.39 2.67 15.78
C GLU A 157 -0.79 2.26 14.91
N LYS A 158 -0.85 2.74 13.67
CA LYS A 158 -1.87 2.34 12.69
C LYS A 158 -1.54 1.04 11.97
N VAL A 159 -0.35 0.49 12.18
CA VAL A 159 0.09 -0.75 11.54
C VAL A 159 -0.40 -1.95 12.34
N VAL A 160 -1.44 -2.58 11.86
CA VAL A 160 -2.06 -3.78 12.48
C VAL A 160 -1.37 -5.08 12.07
N LEU A 161 -0.60 -5.04 11.00
CA LEU A 161 0.14 -6.19 10.49
C LEU A 161 1.48 -5.72 9.89
N ASN A 162 2.57 -6.33 10.32
CA ASN A 162 3.89 -6.18 9.68
C ASN A 162 4.59 -7.55 9.69
N ARG A 163 4.64 -8.20 8.52
CA ARG A 163 5.16 -9.55 8.38
C ARG A 163 6.08 -9.70 7.16
N PRO A 164 7.13 -10.53 7.27
CA PRO A 164 7.85 -11.00 6.08
C PRO A 164 7.04 -12.06 5.34
N THR A 165 7.33 -12.26 4.06
CA THR A 165 6.84 -13.43 3.32
C THR A 165 7.50 -14.71 3.85
N PRO A 166 6.88 -15.90 3.71
CA PRO A 166 7.43 -17.16 4.24
C PRO A 166 8.85 -17.48 3.77
N ASP A 167 9.21 -17.07 2.56
CA ASP A 167 10.54 -17.29 1.97
C ASP A 167 11.48 -16.07 2.11
N SER A 168 11.17 -15.15 3.01
CA SER A 168 12.05 -14.00 3.31
C SER A 168 13.25 -14.45 4.13
N LEU A 169 14.43 -13.88 3.83
CA LEU A 169 15.66 -14.10 4.62
C LEU A 169 15.55 -13.39 5.97
#